data_94cb7163e22eb9251ceeebd9e12c2949
#
_entry.id   94cb7163e22eb9251ceeebd9e12c2949
#
_cell.length_a   1.000
_cell.length_b   1.000
_cell.length_c   1.000
_cell.angle_alpha   90.00
_cell.angle_beta   90.00
_cell.angle_gamma   90.00
#
_symmetry.space_group_name_H-M   'P 1'
#
loop_
_entity.id
_entity.type
_entity.pdbx_description
1 polymer ?
#
loop_
_entity_poly.entity_id
_entity_poly.type
_entity_poly.pdbx_seq_one_letter_code
_entity_poly.pdbx_strand_id
1 'polypeptide(L)'
;MLSNFKNLLSTRDFKNLWFGQAISRIGDAFYYIGPLFVIKKIFNDDSMVGYVGALESIPYLFMGPIAGAIADRFDRKKIMIWADVLSALILFVFLAYLLLTPGNPPRWPFYVFGPLLAACRVFFFPAKDATIPRVLPAEKLMDGNSLNASTDQTMWLVGNMLTASFSSIADFYGAKNFLIIMVFINAITFLGSVYYLSLLPSVVPERKEPHEEGMLVDVIKGIEYAKRDKVIGLSLLATVGLSFFMSPFMVVYLATNNQWFSGKAWSIAFIESCFIFGLLIMSFIIPMLNIKKAGIAFSIGMAVAGVMVCLMGASPIFTMYCIWNTICGIAIGVVNVPMMTYRQLKVPDEYRGRVGSLGNLIWMGVQPIGMALGGQLLAFFGIVWMHILMGLGFAITGSAPLLNKEFRTSEIPQPSDDNANSQHSGDSITIHAHSLGPTIEPLEVQVDYTPHEEPSSDVNS
;
A
#
# COMPACT_ATOMS: atom_id res chain seq x y z
N MET A 1 14.31 -8.64 -16.90
CA MET A 1 13.88 -7.75 -15.83
C MET A 1 14.78 -6.52 -15.68
N LEU A 2 16.08 -6.64 -15.40
CA LEU A 2 16.99 -5.48 -15.28
C LEU A 2 17.10 -4.62 -16.54
N SER A 3 17.03 -5.22 -17.74
CA SER A 3 17.01 -4.50 -19.02
C SER A 3 15.76 -3.64 -19.18
N ASN A 4 14.60 -4.12 -18.74
CA ASN A 4 13.34 -3.36 -18.79
C ASN A 4 13.38 -2.15 -17.85
N PHE A 5 13.93 -2.31 -16.64
CA PHE A 5 14.10 -1.20 -15.69
C PHE A 5 15.04 -0.11 -16.23
N LYS A 6 16.15 -0.51 -16.87
CA LYS A 6 17.05 0.46 -17.52
C LYS A 6 16.33 1.22 -18.63
N ASN A 7 15.47 0.55 -19.39
CA ASN A 7 14.67 1.15 -20.46
C ASN A 7 13.56 2.08 -19.91
N LEU A 8 12.96 1.80 -18.74
CA LEU A 8 12.02 2.71 -18.08
C LEU A 8 12.72 3.99 -17.59
N LEU A 9 13.87 3.84 -16.94
CA LEU A 9 14.66 4.97 -16.42
C LEU A 9 15.34 5.80 -17.54
N SER A 10 15.32 5.35 -18.80
CA SER A 10 15.71 6.18 -19.94
C SER A 10 14.67 7.25 -20.28
N THR A 11 13.40 7.06 -19.89
CA THR A 11 12.36 8.08 -20.03
C THR A 11 12.57 9.17 -18.97
N ARG A 12 12.97 10.38 -19.41
CA ARG A 12 13.40 11.47 -18.52
C ARG A 12 12.38 11.82 -17.46
N ASP A 13 11.11 11.94 -17.82
CA ASP A 13 10.07 12.38 -16.91
C ASP A 13 9.73 11.30 -15.87
N PHE A 14 9.64 10.04 -16.31
CA PHE A 14 9.46 8.92 -15.38
C PHE A 14 10.65 8.77 -14.42
N LYS A 15 11.88 8.93 -14.93
CA LYS A 15 13.09 8.92 -14.11
C LYS A 15 13.06 9.99 -13.02
N ASN A 16 12.66 11.22 -13.37
CA ASN A 16 12.57 12.32 -12.40
C ASN A 16 11.48 12.04 -11.36
N LEU A 17 10.30 11.58 -11.77
CA LEU A 17 9.24 11.17 -10.85
C LEU A 17 9.72 10.07 -9.91
N TRP A 18 10.38 9.05 -10.45
CA TRP A 18 10.87 7.90 -9.70
C TRP A 18 11.95 8.27 -8.67
N PHE A 19 12.95 9.10 -9.04
CA PHE A 19 13.98 9.56 -8.09
C PHE A 19 13.39 10.45 -7.02
N GLY A 20 12.49 11.38 -7.36
CA GLY A 20 11.82 12.23 -6.38
C GLY A 20 11.14 11.38 -5.30
N GLN A 21 10.26 10.47 -5.70
CA GLN A 21 9.57 9.60 -4.74
C GLN A 21 10.51 8.65 -3.98
N ALA A 22 11.53 8.06 -4.63
CA ALA A 22 12.42 7.12 -3.97
C ALA A 22 13.20 7.78 -2.83
N ILE A 23 13.68 9.01 -3.04
CA ILE A 23 14.40 9.78 -2.04
C ILE A 23 13.49 10.11 -0.85
N SER A 24 12.27 10.64 -1.08
CA SER A 24 11.35 10.97 0.01
C SER A 24 10.89 9.72 0.76
N ARG A 25 10.71 8.57 0.06
CA ARG A 25 10.32 7.30 0.70
C ARG A 25 11.38 6.74 1.64
N ILE A 26 12.67 6.87 1.31
CA ILE A 26 13.76 6.50 2.24
C ILE A 26 13.67 7.37 3.51
N GLY A 27 13.50 8.68 3.34
CA GLY A 27 13.36 9.60 4.46
C GLY A 27 12.16 9.30 5.34
N ASP A 28 11.01 9.02 4.72
CA ASP A 28 9.78 8.63 5.41
C ASP A 28 9.96 7.36 6.23
N ALA A 29 10.54 6.31 5.64
CA ALA A 29 10.78 5.04 6.32
C ALA A 29 11.80 5.19 7.45
N PHE A 30 12.86 5.98 7.23
CA PHE A 30 13.84 6.31 8.26
C PHE A 30 13.21 7.07 9.43
N TYR A 31 12.31 8.02 9.14
CA TYR A 31 11.60 8.83 10.14
C TYR A 31 10.49 8.07 10.87
N TYR A 32 9.84 7.09 10.23
CA TYR A 32 8.64 6.43 10.75
C TYR A 32 8.81 5.83 12.16
N ILE A 33 9.91 5.15 12.41
CA ILE A 33 10.19 4.52 13.71
C ILE A 33 10.59 5.58 14.76
N GLY A 34 11.26 6.67 14.34
CA GLY A 34 11.89 7.62 15.23
C GLY A 34 10.99 8.22 16.30
N PRO A 35 9.90 8.90 15.94
CA PRO A 35 8.99 9.51 16.91
C PRO A 35 8.37 8.49 17.85
N LEU A 36 7.93 7.34 17.34
CA LEU A 36 7.30 6.28 18.15
C LEU A 36 8.30 5.65 19.11
N PHE A 37 9.55 5.41 18.66
CA PHE A 37 10.64 4.93 19.52
C PHE A 37 10.95 5.94 20.64
N VAL A 38 11.02 7.24 20.31
CA VAL A 38 11.31 8.31 21.28
C VAL A 38 10.19 8.42 22.30
N ILE A 39 8.91 8.34 21.88
CA ILE A 39 7.75 8.29 22.78
C ILE A 39 7.92 7.13 23.78
N LYS A 40 8.20 5.92 23.29
CA LYS A 40 8.37 4.77 24.16
C LYS A 40 9.57 4.91 25.09
N LYS A 41 10.69 5.44 24.59
CA LYS A 41 11.93 5.61 25.37
C LYS A 41 11.82 6.67 26.46
N ILE A 42 11.12 7.79 26.20
CA ILE A 42 11.03 8.93 27.13
C ILE A 42 9.82 8.78 28.06
N PHE A 43 8.65 8.40 27.53
CA PHE A 43 7.41 8.40 28.30
C PHE A 43 7.01 7.02 28.81
N ASN A 44 7.55 5.95 28.21
CA ASN A 44 7.20 4.55 28.49
C ASN A 44 5.68 4.29 28.46
N ASP A 45 4.98 4.88 27.48
CA ASP A 45 3.51 4.93 27.40
C ASP A 45 3.07 4.31 26.06
N ASP A 46 2.57 3.07 26.12
CA ASP A 46 2.09 2.33 24.94
C ASP A 46 0.80 2.92 24.39
N SER A 47 -0.06 3.46 25.28
CA SER A 47 -1.28 4.13 24.84
C SER A 47 -0.97 5.37 24.02
N MET A 48 0.04 6.15 24.40
CA MET A 48 0.48 7.33 23.65
C MET A 48 0.99 6.94 22.27
N VAL A 49 1.77 5.85 22.14
CA VAL A 49 2.21 5.33 20.83
C VAL A 49 1.01 5.00 19.95
N GLY A 50 0.01 4.30 20.50
CA GLY A 50 -1.24 3.97 19.81
C GLY A 50 -2.03 5.20 19.37
N TYR A 51 -2.17 6.20 20.23
CA TYR A 51 -2.89 7.44 19.90
C TYR A 51 -2.18 8.27 18.83
N VAL A 52 -0.86 8.39 18.90
CA VAL A 52 -0.09 9.12 17.85
C VAL A 52 -0.26 8.44 16.51
N GLY A 53 -0.11 7.11 16.44
CA GLY A 53 -0.33 6.38 15.20
C GLY A 53 -1.78 6.44 14.69
N ALA A 54 -2.77 6.43 15.59
CA ALA A 54 -4.17 6.62 15.23
C ALA A 54 -4.40 8.01 14.62
N LEU A 55 -3.85 9.06 15.23
CA LEU A 55 -3.97 10.42 14.74
C LEU A 55 -3.30 10.62 13.37
N GLU A 56 -2.18 9.95 13.10
CA GLU A 56 -1.52 9.96 11.78
C GLU A 56 -2.37 9.29 10.69
N SER A 57 -3.27 8.38 11.06
CA SER A 57 -4.15 7.69 10.11
C SER A 57 -5.42 8.50 9.77
N ILE A 58 -5.84 9.42 10.63
CA ILE A 58 -7.06 10.23 10.47
C ILE A 58 -7.08 11.06 9.17
N PRO A 59 -5.99 11.77 8.77
CA PRO A 59 -5.99 12.52 7.52
C PRO A 59 -6.31 11.68 6.28
N TYR A 60 -5.85 10.44 6.23
CA TYR A 60 -6.14 9.53 5.11
C TYR A 60 -7.64 9.24 4.98
N LEU A 61 -8.36 9.11 6.10
CA LEU A 61 -9.78 8.82 6.11
C LEU A 61 -10.61 10.02 5.61
N PHE A 62 -10.32 11.24 6.11
CA PHE A 62 -11.14 12.42 5.83
C PHE A 62 -10.67 13.21 4.61
N MET A 63 -9.36 13.30 4.39
CA MET A 63 -8.79 14.10 3.31
C MET A 63 -8.50 13.29 2.04
N GLY A 64 -8.44 11.94 2.11
CA GLY A 64 -8.19 11.08 0.96
C GLY A 64 -9.12 11.33 -0.22
N PRO A 65 -10.45 11.39 -0.01
CA PRO A 65 -11.43 11.72 -1.06
C PRO A 65 -11.19 13.08 -1.70
N ILE A 66 -10.90 14.08 -0.87
CA ILE A 66 -10.64 15.45 -1.29
C ILE A 66 -9.35 15.51 -2.11
N ALA A 67 -8.32 14.80 -1.68
CA ALA A 67 -7.03 14.74 -2.37
C ALA A 67 -7.14 14.11 -3.76
N GLY A 68 -7.94 13.04 -3.92
CA GLY A 68 -8.25 12.46 -5.22
C GLY A 68 -8.93 13.48 -6.14
N ALA A 69 -10.00 14.13 -5.66
CA ALA A 69 -10.70 15.14 -6.44
C ALA A 69 -9.82 16.35 -6.83
N ILE A 70 -8.87 16.74 -5.97
CA ILE A 70 -7.89 17.79 -6.26
C ILE A 70 -6.90 17.31 -7.33
N ALA A 71 -6.41 16.06 -7.24
CA ALA A 71 -5.49 15.48 -8.23
C ALA A 71 -6.12 15.35 -9.63
N ASP A 72 -7.46 15.26 -9.71
CA ASP A 72 -8.21 15.19 -10.96
C ASP A 72 -8.51 16.58 -11.56
N ARG A 73 -8.32 17.67 -10.81
CA ARG A 73 -8.66 19.02 -11.26
C ARG A 73 -7.47 19.94 -11.45
N PHE A 74 -6.40 19.74 -10.69
CA PHE A 74 -5.25 20.63 -10.65
C PHE A 74 -3.99 19.97 -11.21
N ASP A 75 -2.99 20.79 -11.51
CA ASP A 75 -1.68 20.31 -11.97
C ASP A 75 -1.04 19.41 -10.91
N ARG A 76 -0.92 18.13 -11.25
CA ARG A 76 -0.41 17.07 -10.36
C ARG A 76 1.03 17.31 -9.92
N LYS A 77 1.87 17.87 -10.82
CA LYS A 77 3.23 18.31 -10.48
C LYS A 77 3.22 19.31 -9.33
N LYS A 78 2.36 20.34 -9.41
CA LYS A 78 2.26 21.37 -8.39
C LYS A 78 1.76 20.79 -7.07
N ILE A 79 0.79 19.88 -7.10
CA ILE A 79 0.28 19.21 -5.88
C ILE A 79 1.41 18.46 -5.18
N MET A 80 2.19 17.63 -5.92
CA MET A 80 3.32 16.89 -5.36
C MET A 80 4.40 17.82 -4.77
N ILE A 81 4.78 18.89 -5.50
CA ILE A 81 5.77 19.86 -5.02
C ILE A 81 5.29 20.55 -3.74
N TRP A 82 4.04 21.03 -3.71
CA TRP A 82 3.51 21.68 -2.51
C TRP A 82 3.39 20.72 -1.32
N ALA A 83 3.00 19.47 -1.55
CA ALA A 83 2.96 18.45 -0.50
C ALA A 83 4.35 18.25 0.13
N ASP A 84 5.39 18.13 -0.69
CA ASP A 84 6.76 17.94 -0.20
C ASP A 84 7.36 19.21 0.43
N VAL A 85 7.09 20.40 -0.14
CA VAL A 85 7.53 21.67 0.45
C VAL A 85 6.90 21.90 1.82
N LEU A 86 5.59 21.64 1.95
CA LEU A 86 4.90 21.77 3.23
C LEU A 86 5.41 20.71 4.23
N SER A 87 5.68 19.48 3.79
CA SER A 87 6.27 18.44 4.63
C SER A 87 7.65 18.84 5.15
N ALA A 88 8.50 19.36 4.26
CA ALA A 88 9.82 19.86 4.65
C ALA A 88 9.71 21.03 5.66
N LEU A 89 8.80 21.99 5.42
CA LEU A 89 8.56 23.12 6.31
C LEU A 89 8.08 22.65 7.69
N ILE A 90 7.12 21.74 7.76
CA ILE A 90 6.62 21.16 9.02
C ILE A 90 7.78 20.51 9.79
N LEU A 91 8.64 19.73 9.11
CA LEU A 91 9.80 19.11 9.73
C LEU A 91 10.84 20.12 10.19
N PHE A 92 11.10 21.21 9.45
CA PHE A 92 12.00 22.27 9.88
C PHE A 92 11.46 23.03 11.10
N VAL A 93 10.14 23.24 11.17
CA VAL A 93 9.51 23.82 12.36
C VAL A 93 9.65 22.88 13.55
N PHE A 94 9.42 21.58 13.34
CA PHE A 94 9.60 20.58 14.38
C PHE A 94 11.07 20.48 14.83
N LEU A 95 12.00 20.51 13.89
CA LEU A 95 13.43 20.53 14.17
C LEU A 95 13.84 21.75 15.02
N ALA A 96 13.41 22.94 14.62
CA ALA A 96 13.68 24.17 15.37
C ALA A 96 13.10 24.09 16.79
N TYR A 97 11.87 23.58 16.93
CA TYR A 97 11.25 23.33 18.23
C TYR A 97 12.09 22.37 19.09
N LEU A 98 12.55 21.25 18.54
CA LEU A 98 13.39 20.28 19.26
C LEU A 98 14.74 20.87 19.70
N LEU A 99 15.36 21.69 18.85
CA LEU A 99 16.63 22.34 19.14
C LEU A 99 16.49 23.41 20.25
N LEU A 100 15.40 24.18 20.24
CA LEU A 100 15.13 25.23 21.20
C LEU A 100 14.60 24.74 22.56
N THR A 101 14.02 23.55 22.60
CA THR A 101 13.47 22.98 23.85
C THR A 101 14.58 22.34 24.69
N PRO A 102 14.85 22.81 25.92
CA PRO A 102 15.84 22.16 26.78
C PRO A 102 15.32 20.83 27.32
N GLY A 103 16.19 19.82 27.41
CA GLY A 103 15.82 18.49 27.91
C GLY A 103 14.96 17.69 26.93
N ASN A 104 14.14 16.78 27.47
CA ASN A 104 13.23 15.97 26.67
C ASN A 104 12.01 16.78 26.20
N PRO A 105 11.52 16.57 24.96
CA PRO A 105 10.34 17.24 24.47
C PRO A 105 9.09 16.81 25.25
N PRO A 106 8.10 17.69 25.46
CA PRO A 106 6.81 17.33 26.03
C PRO A 106 6.02 16.43 25.07
N ARG A 107 4.83 15.98 25.49
CA ARG A 107 4.00 15.01 24.70
C ARG A 107 3.34 15.63 23.47
N TRP A 108 2.91 16.89 23.54
CA TRP A 108 2.03 17.50 22.55
C TRP A 108 2.60 17.57 21.11
N PRO A 109 3.92 17.76 20.85
CA PRO A 109 4.43 17.82 19.48
C PRO A 109 4.18 16.54 18.69
N PHE A 110 4.24 15.40 19.34
CA PHE A 110 4.01 14.12 18.69
C PHE A 110 2.55 13.96 18.19
N TYR A 111 1.60 14.58 18.89
CA TYR A 111 0.19 14.60 18.47
C TYR A 111 -0.10 15.58 17.33
N VAL A 112 0.79 16.52 17.04
CA VAL A 112 0.57 17.58 16.05
C VAL A 112 1.38 17.33 14.77
N PHE A 113 2.69 17.12 14.88
CA PHE A 113 3.57 17.06 13.71
C PHE A 113 3.35 15.80 12.86
N GLY A 114 3.08 14.64 13.44
CA GLY A 114 2.78 13.40 12.72
C GLY A 114 1.53 13.54 11.83
N PRO A 115 0.37 13.91 12.38
CA PRO A 115 -0.85 14.13 11.58
C PRO A 115 -0.71 15.20 10.51
N LEU A 116 0.04 16.28 10.76
CA LEU A 116 0.29 17.31 9.75
C LEU A 116 1.09 16.77 8.56
N LEU A 117 2.12 15.96 8.82
CA LEU A 117 2.88 15.27 7.76
C LEU A 117 2.00 14.28 7.00
N ALA A 118 1.19 13.50 7.72
CA ALA A 118 0.24 12.57 7.11
C ALA A 118 -0.73 13.30 6.18
N ALA A 119 -1.24 14.48 6.58
CA ALA A 119 -2.10 15.30 5.74
C ALA A 119 -1.43 15.69 4.42
N CYS A 120 -0.15 16.09 4.43
CA CYS A 120 0.59 16.39 3.20
C CYS A 120 0.72 15.15 2.30
N ARG A 121 1.04 13.98 2.87
CA ARG A 121 1.18 12.72 2.12
C ARG A 121 -0.13 12.29 1.44
N VAL A 122 -1.28 12.53 2.06
CA VAL A 122 -2.59 12.21 1.49
C VAL A 122 -2.79 12.86 0.13
N PHE A 123 -2.27 14.07 -0.10
CA PHE A 123 -2.35 14.75 -1.40
C PHE A 123 -1.27 14.27 -2.38
N PHE A 124 -0.12 13.85 -1.89
CA PHE A 124 0.98 13.40 -2.73
C PHE A 124 0.63 12.12 -3.52
N PHE A 125 0.11 11.10 -2.85
CA PHE A 125 -0.09 9.78 -3.46
C PHE A 125 -1.04 9.77 -4.65
N PRO A 126 -2.27 10.32 -4.60
CA PRO A 126 -3.16 10.33 -5.76
C PRO A 126 -2.56 11.10 -6.94
N ALA A 127 -1.89 12.22 -6.67
CA ALA A 127 -1.25 13.01 -7.71
C ALA A 127 -0.09 12.25 -8.38
N LYS A 128 0.72 11.52 -7.60
CA LYS A 128 1.79 10.66 -8.09
C LYS A 128 1.23 9.52 -8.98
N ASP A 129 0.28 8.77 -8.46
CA ASP A 129 -0.26 7.60 -9.14
C ASP A 129 -0.95 7.97 -10.45
N ALA A 130 -1.65 9.12 -10.46
CA ALA A 130 -2.25 9.66 -11.66
C ALA A 130 -1.23 10.28 -12.66
N THR A 131 -0.01 10.58 -12.22
CA THR A 131 1.07 11.09 -13.09
C THR A 131 1.76 9.97 -13.87
N ILE A 132 1.88 8.76 -13.32
CA ILE A 132 2.58 7.64 -13.96
C ILE A 132 2.08 7.37 -15.40
N PRO A 133 0.76 7.27 -15.68
CA PRO A 133 0.27 7.04 -17.05
C PRO A 133 0.42 8.24 -17.98
N ARG A 134 0.83 9.40 -17.50
CA ARG A 134 1.14 10.58 -18.33
C ARG A 134 2.60 10.71 -18.70
N VAL A 135 3.49 10.07 -17.94
CA VAL A 135 4.94 10.10 -18.17
C VAL A 135 5.47 8.82 -18.80
N LEU A 136 4.63 7.78 -18.91
CA LEU A 136 4.96 6.52 -19.58
C LEU A 136 3.95 6.19 -20.68
N PRO A 137 4.41 5.64 -21.82
CA PRO A 137 3.53 5.07 -22.83
C PRO A 137 2.79 3.83 -22.29
N ALA A 138 1.62 3.52 -22.89
CA ALA A 138 0.71 2.47 -22.42
C ALA A 138 1.40 1.09 -22.29
N GLU A 139 2.29 0.74 -23.22
CA GLU A 139 3.02 -0.52 -23.26
C GLU A 139 3.99 -0.70 -22.09
N LYS A 140 4.43 0.41 -21.49
CA LYS A 140 5.37 0.42 -20.35
C LYS A 140 4.71 0.61 -18.99
N LEU A 141 3.40 0.81 -18.93
CA LEU A 141 2.69 1.11 -17.68
C LEU A 141 2.77 -0.02 -16.66
N MET A 142 2.67 -1.27 -17.11
CA MET A 142 2.75 -2.43 -16.22
C MET A 142 4.13 -2.53 -15.57
N ASP A 143 5.20 -2.36 -16.36
CA ASP A 143 6.56 -2.36 -15.85
C ASP A 143 6.83 -1.15 -14.94
N GLY A 144 6.30 0.03 -15.28
CA GLY A 144 6.41 1.24 -14.47
C GLY A 144 5.72 1.11 -13.11
N ASN A 145 4.52 0.56 -13.07
CA ASN A 145 3.78 0.30 -11.83
C ASN A 145 4.49 -0.77 -10.96
N SER A 146 5.03 -1.83 -11.59
CA SER A 146 5.81 -2.85 -10.90
C SER A 146 7.08 -2.28 -10.27
N LEU A 147 7.81 -1.43 -11.01
CA LEU A 147 8.99 -0.75 -10.49
C LEU A 147 8.62 0.19 -9.32
N ASN A 148 7.53 0.94 -9.45
CA ASN A 148 7.05 1.83 -8.39
C ASN A 148 6.72 1.05 -7.11
N ALA A 149 5.94 -0.04 -7.21
CA ALA A 149 5.59 -0.88 -6.07
C ALA A 149 6.81 -1.55 -5.42
N SER A 150 7.74 -2.06 -6.23
CA SER A 150 8.99 -2.65 -5.74
C SER A 150 9.88 -1.61 -5.06
N THR A 151 9.91 -0.38 -5.61
CA THR A 151 10.64 0.74 -5.02
C THR A 151 10.09 1.10 -3.66
N ASP A 152 8.77 1.22 -3.51
CA ASP A 152 8.13 1.54 -2.24
C ASP A 152 8.55 0.54 -1.14
N GLN A 153 8.52 -0.76 -1.42
CA GLN A 153 8.93 -1.80 -0.46
C GLN A 153 10.43 -1.77 -0.18
N THR A 154 11.26 -1.59 -1.23
CA THR A 154 12.72 -1.56 -1.08
C THR A 154 13.17 -0.33 -0.30
N MET A 155 12.60 0.85 -0.58
CA MET A 155 12.95 2.08 0.13
C MET A 155 12.50 2.03 1.60
N TRP A 156 11.38 1.38 1.89
CA TRP A 156 10.95 1.12 3.26
C TRP A 156 11.96 0.23 4.01
N LEU A 157 12.40 -0.85 3.37
CA LEU A 157 13.43 -1.73 3.95
C LEU A 157 14.77 -0.98 4.17
N VAL A 158 15.22 -0.20 3.16
CA VAL A 158 16.45 0.61 3.26
C VAL A 158 16.33 1.66 4.37
N GLY A 159 15.20 2.35 4.49
CA GLY A 159 14.95 3.31 5.56
C GLY A 159 15.03 2.67 6.96
N ASN A 160 14.45 1.49 7.12
CA ASN A 160 14.56 0.72 8.37
C ASN A 160 16.01 0.30 8.68
N MET A 161 16.78 -0.11 7.67
CA MET A 161 18.20 -0.41 7.82
C MET A 161 19.01 0.82 8.21
N LEU A 162 18.71 1.99 7.66
CA LEU A 162 19.29 3.26 8.09
C LEU A 162 18.94 3.56 9.54
N THR A 163 17.69 3.38 9.96
CA THR A 163 17.28 3.51 11.36
C THR A 163 18.10 2.61 12.27
N ALA A 164 18.29 1.35 11.88
CA ALA A 164 19.14 0.42 12.63
C ALA A 164 20.59 0.91 12.73
N SER A 165 21.16 1.39 11.63
CA SER A 165 22.55 1.87 11.57
C SER A 165 22.79 3.12 12.41
N PHE A 166 21.83 4.04 12.42
CA PHE A 166 21.91 5.28 13.20
C PHE A 166 21.43 5.12 14.66
N SER A 167 20.98 3.95 15.05
CA SER A 167 20.41 3.70 16.39
C SER A 167 21.41 3.91 17.54
N SER A 168 22.71 3.73 17.28
CA SER A 168 23.78 3.99 18.27
C SER A 168 23.77 5.43 18.76
N ILE A 169 23.28 6.38 17.97
CA ILE A 169 23.12 7.77 18.36
C ILE A 169 22.15 7.91 19.55
N ALA A 170 21.06 7.13 19.54
CA ALA A 170 20.11 7.13 20.65
C ALA A 170 20.73 6.60 21.95
N ASP A 171 21.66 5.67 21.85
CA ASP A 171 22.34 5.09 23.01
C ASP A 171 23.42 6.03 23.57
N PHE A 172 24.20 6.70 22.71
CA PHE A 172 25.31 7.58 23.13
C PHE A 172 24.88 9.02 23.42
N TYR A 173 23.97 9.58 22.61
CA TYR A 173 23.58 10.99 22.65
C TYR A 173 22.14 11.23 23.11
N GLY A 174 21.40 10.13 23.39
CA GLY A 174 20.02 10.19 23.87
C GLY A 174 18.96 10.19 22.78
N ALA A 175 17.75 9.77 23.15
CA ALA A 175 16.62 9.58 22.23
C ALA A 175 16.20 10.87 21.49
N LYS A 176 16.31 12.03 22.16
CA LYS A 176 16.00 13.34 21.54
C LYS A 176 16.95 13.68 20.37
N ASN A 177 18.27 13.46 20.54
CA ASN A 177 19.23 13.74 19.47
C ASN A 177 19.08 12.78 18.30
N PHE A 178 18.71 11.54 18.56
CA PHE A 178 18.31 10.59 17.54
C PHE A 178 17.11 11.11 16.73
N LEU A 179 16.05 11.58 17.39
CA LEU A 179 14.89 12.19 16.75
C LEU A 179 15.26 13.42 15.90
N ILE A 180 16.11 14.32 16.43
CA ILE A 180 16.60 15.50 15.72
C ILE A 180 17.24 15.10 14.37
N ILE A 181 18.10 14.08 14.37
CA ILE A 181 18.78 13.62 13.16
C ILE A 181 17.77 13.04 12.17
N MET A 182 16.81 12.24 12.63
CA MET A 182 15.78 11.65 11.76
C MET A 182 14.89 12.73 11.13
N VAL A 183 14.44 13.71 11.92
CA VAL A 183 13.66 14.86 11.45
C VAL A 183 14.44 15.64 10.40
N PHE A 184 15.72 15.94 10.66
CA PHE A 184 16.58 16.67 9.74
C PHE A 184 16.79 15.94 8.42
N ILE A 185 17.15 14.64 8.46
CA ILE A 185 17.37 13.84 7.25
C ILE A 185 16.07 13.77 6.43
N ASN A 186 14.94 13.53 7.06
CA ASN A 186 13.67 13.45 6.34
C ASN A 186 13.29 14.80 5.70
N ALA A 187 13.52 15.91 6.39
CA ALA A 187 13.31 17.24 5.81
C ALA A 187 14.15 17.46 4.53
N ILE A 188 15.42 17.04 4.55
CA ILE A 188 16.31 17.14 3.37
C ILE A 188 15.85 16.21 2.24
N THR A 189 15.35 15.00 2.55
CA THR A 189 14.84 14.09 1.50
C THR A 189 13.63 14.68 0.78
N PHE A 190 12.73 15.39 1.47
CA PHE A 190 11.64 16.11 0.82
C PHE A 190 12.14 17.23 -0.11
N LEU A 191 13.17 18.00 0.28
CA LEU A 191 13.77 18.99 -0.60
C LEU A 191 14.43 18.34 -1.83
N GLY A 192 15.07 17.18 -1.66
CA GLY A 192 15.58 16.37 -2.77
C GLY A 192 14.48 15.92 -3.72
N SER A 193 13.33 15.50 -3.19
CA SER A 193 12.13 15.17 -3.97
C SER A 193 11.63 16.37 -4.75
N VAL A 194 11.48 17.54 -4.11
CA VAL A 194 11.06 18.80 -4.75
C VAL A 194 11.96 19.12 -5.94
N TYR A 195 13.27 18.97 -5.79
CA TYR A 195 14.22 19.21 -6.88
C TYR A 195 13.90 18.34 -8.10
N TYR A 196 13.79 17.02 -7.94
CA TYR A 196 13.48 16.12 -9.05
C TYR A 196 12.08 16.36 -9.63
N LEU A 197 11.07 16.60 -8.80
CA LEU A 197 9.71 16.91 -9.23
C LEU A 197 9.64 18.25 -10.00
N SER A 198 10.50 19.22 -9.66
CA SER A 198 10.57 20.49 -10.39
C SER A 198 10.98 20.31 -11.85
N LEU A 199 11.76 19.26 -12.16
CA LEU A 199 12.22 18.92 -13.51
C LEU A 199 11.15 18.27 -14.39
N LEU A 200 9.98 17.86 -13.82
CA LEU A 200 8.86 17.33 -14.58
C LEU A 200 8.19 18.45 -15.42
N PRO A 201 7.59 18.11 -16.56
CA PRO A 201 6.66 19.00 -17.24
C PRO A 201 5.41 19.25 -16.37
N SER A 202 4.62 20.26 -16.71
CA SER A 202 3.29 20.45 -16.11
C SER A 202 2.39 19.25 -16.49
N VAL A 203 1.75 18.64 -15.49
CA VAL A 203 0.88 17.47 -15.66
C VAL A 203 -0.55 17.86 -15.29
N VAL A 204 -1.17 18.63 -16.19
CA VAL A 204 -2.57 19.04 -16.04
C VAL A 204 -3.47 17.90 -16.49
N PRO A 205 -4.47 17.51 -15.69
CA PRO A 205 -5.46 16.51 -16.10
C PRO A 205 -6.21 16.97 -17.35
N GLU A 206 -6.48 16.04 -18.29
CA GLU A 206 -7.51 16.29 -19.31
C GLU A 206 -8.84 16.42 -18.59
N ARG A 207 -9.61 17.48 -18.94
CA ARG A 207 -10.96 17.64 -18.42
C ARG A 207 -11.80 16.43 -18.87
N LYS A 208 -11.89 15.42 -18.00
CA LYS A 208 -12.97 14.44 -18.10
C LYS A 208 -14.23 15.15 -17.63
N GLU A 209 -15.31 14.92 -18.31
CA GLU A 209 -16.63 15.32 -17.78
C GLU A 209 -16.71 14.85 -16.32
N PRO A 210 -17.23 15.68 -15.42
CA PRO A 210 -17.32 15.29 -14.01
C PRO A 210 -18.08 13.95 -13.96
N HIS A 211 -17.52 12.94 -13.31
CA HIS A 211 -18.36 11.81 -12.88
C HIS A 211 -19.49 12.44 -12.07
N GLU A 212 -20.70 12.41 -12.61
CA GLU A 212 -21.88 13.05 -12.00
C GLU A 212 -22.19 12.47 -10.62
N GLU A 213 -21.61 11.31 -10.31
CA GLU A 213 -21.81 10.60 -9.06
C GLU A 213 -20.66 10.89 -8.10
N GLY A 214 -20.98 11.52 -6.96
CA GLY A 214 -20.00 11.80 -5.91
C GLY A 214 -19.45 10.50 -5.28
N MET A 215 -18.24 10.56 -4.69
CA MET A 215 -17.54 9.43 -4.05
C MET A 215 -18.44 8.64 -3.05
N LEU A 216 -19.34 9.30 -2.33
CA LEU A 216 -20.28 8.62 -1.44
C LEU A 216 -21.19 7.65 -2.19
N VAL A 217 -21.62 8.02 -3.41
CA VAL A 217 -22.42 7.15 -4.28
C VAL A 217 -21.62 5.96 -4.77
N ASP A 218 -20.33 6.15 -5.10
CA ASP A 218 -19.44 5.06 -5.48
C ASP A 218 -19.21 4.07 -4.33
N VAL A 219 -19.05 4.56 -3.11
CA VAL A 219 -18.96 3.72 -1.91
C VAL A 219 -20.25 2.94 -1.68
N ILE A 220 -21.41 3.59 -1.79
CA ILE A 220 -22.72 2.93 -1.64
C ILE A 220 -22.91 1.84 -2.69
N LYS A 221 -22.61 2.13 -3.96
CA LYS A 221 -22.68 1.14 -5.05
C LYS A 221 -21.67 -0.01 -4.86
N GLY A 222 -20.48 0.29 -4.32
CA GLY A 222 -19.51 -0.73 -3.91
C GLY A 222 -20.05 -1.65 -2.82
N ILE A 223 -20.74 -1.10 -1.80
CA ILE A 223 -21.40 -1.87 -0.74
C ILE A 223 -22.55 -2.70 -1.30
N GLU A 224 -23.37 -2.17 -2.20
CA GLU A 224 -24.45 -2.92 -2.84
C GLU A 224 -23.93 -4.10 -3.65
N TYR A 225 -22.84 -3.90 -4.41
CA TYR A 225 -22.20 -4.98 -5.14
C TYR A 225 -21.64 -6.06 -4.17
N ALA A 226 -20.96 -5.63 -3.11
CA ALA A 226 -20.42 -6.53 -2.10
C ALA A 226 -21.51 -7.34 -1.36
N LYS A 227 -22.73 -6.79 -1.20
CA LYS A 227 -23.88 -7.52 -0.66
C LYS A 227 -24.45 -8.57 -1.62
N ARG A 228 -24.34 -8.34 -2.93
CA ARG A 228 -24.82 -9.26 -3.97
C ARG A 228 -23.87 -10.42 -4.21
N ASP A 229 -22.55 -10.14 -4.22
CA ASP A 229 -21.51 -11.16 -4.37
C ASP A 229 -20.96 -11.55 -3.00
N LYS A 230 -21.35 -12.74 -2.51
CA LYS A 230 -20.96 -13.22 -1.18
C LYS A 230 -19.45 -13.39 -1.01
N VAL A 231 -18.71 -13.74 -2.07
CA VAL A 231 -17.25 -13.92 -2.00
C VAL A 231 -16.58 -12.56 -1.81
N ILE A 232 -16.99 -11.58 -2.59
CA ILE A 232 -16.46 -10.21 -2.48
C ILE A 232 -16.85 -9.61 -1.12
N GLY A 233 -18.11 -9.74 -0.70
CA GLY A 233 -18.57 -9.23 0.60
C GLY A 233 -17.83 -9.84 1.78
N LEU A 234 -17.68 -11.17 1.81
CA LEU A 234 -16.92 -11.86 2.86
C LEU A 234 -15.44 -11.50 2.84
N SER A 235 -14.84 -11.34 1.65
CA SER A 235 -13.45 -10.92 1.55
C SER A 235 -13.21 -9.50 2.07
N LEU A 236 -14.15 -8.57 1.84
CA LEU A 236 -14.08 -7.21 2.38
C LEU A 236 -14.30 -7.19 3.89
N LEU A 237 -15.25 -8.00 4.40
CA LEU A 237 -15.46 -8.15 5.84
C LEU A 237 -14.22 -8.72 6.54
N ALA A 238 -13.58 -9.74 5.94
CA ALA A 238 -12.33 -10.28 6.46
C ALA A 238 -11.18 -9.26 6.40
N THR A 239 -11.18 -8.34 5.41
CA THR A 239 -10.23 -7.23 5.35
C THR A 239 -10.41 -6.27 6.54
N VAL A 240 -11.64 -6.07 7.05
CA VAL A 240 -11.87 -5.29 8.29
C VAL A 240 -11.12 -5.92 9.47
N GLY A 241 -11.27 -7.24 9.66
CA GLY A 241 -10.58 -7.95 10.73
C GLY A 241 -9.05 -7.93 10.55
N LEU A 242 -8.57 -8.16 9.31
CA LEU A 242 -7.14 -8.08 9.00
C LEU A 242 -6.58 -6.69 9.34
N SER A 243 -7.24 -5.62 8.88
CA SER A 243 -6.82 -4.25 9.14
C SER A 243 -6.81 -3.91 10.64
N PHE A 244 -7.85 -4.34 11.37
CA PHE A 244 -7.97 -4.10 12.81
C PHE A 244 -6.86 -4.78 13.61
N PHE A 245 -6.62 -6.07 13.39
CA PHE A 245 -5.60 -6.81 14.13
C PHE A 245 -4.17 -6.55 13.63
N MET A 246 -4.01 -6.04 12.41
CA MET A 246 -2.71 -5.64 11.86
C MET A 246 -2.24 -4.29 12.39
N SER A 247 -3.14 -3.34 12.63
CA SER A 247 -2.78 -1.97 12.98
C SER A 247 -1.99 -1.81 14.28
N PRO A 248 -2.18 -2.62 15.37
CA PRO A 248 -1.40 -2.46 16.61
C PRO A 248 0.03 -2.99 16.53
N PHE A 249 0.46 -3.63 15.42
CA PHE A 249 1.78 -4.30 15.35
C PHE A 249 2.93 -3.39 15.78
N MET A 250 2.97 -2.14 15.34
CA MET A 250 4.05 -1.23 15.70
C MET A 250 4.09 -0.94 17.21
N VAL A 251 2.93 -0.78 17.84
CA VAL A 251 2.82 -0.58 19.30
C VAL A 251 3.36 -1.81 20.04
N VAL A 252 2.97 -3.00 19.58
CA VAL A 252 3.39 -4.28 20.14
C VAL A 252 4.88 -4.52 19.93
N TYR A 253 5.42 -4.21 18.76
CA TYR A 253 6.86 -4.32 18.48
C TYR A 253 7.69 -3.44 19.44
N LEU A 254 7.27 -2.19 19.63
CA LEU A 254 7.94 -1.25 20.53
C LEU A 254 7.93 -1.76 21.98
N ALA A 255 6.77 -2.24 22.46
CA ALA A 255 6.64 -2.78 23.81
C ALA A 255 7.47 -4.05 24.00
N THR A 256 7.38 -4.99 23.04
CA THR A 256 8.14 -6.24 23.06
C THR A 256 9.64 -5.97 23.04
N ASN A 257 10.09 -5.06 22.18
CA ASN A 257 11.50 -4.68 22.11
C ASN A 257 12.00 -4.09 23.44
N ASN A 258 11.19 -3.24 24.07
CA ASN A 258 11.57 -2.58 25.30
C ASN A 258 11.59 -3.54 26.52
N GLN A 259 10.68 -4.50 26.56
CA GLN A 259 10.56 -5.42 27.71
C GLN A 259 11.37 -6.71 27.56
N TRP A 260 11.46 -7.28 26.35
CA TRP A 260 12.09 -8.59 26.14
C TRP A 260 13.45 -8.55 25.46
N PHE A 261 13.73 -7.48 24.71
CA PHE A 261 14.95 -7.39 23.91
C PHE A 261 15.86 -6.27 24.41
N SER A 262 16.59 -5.64 23.50
CA SER A 262 17.60 -4.66 23.89
C SER A 262 17.05 -3.27 24.22
N GLY A 263 15.78 -2.99 23.91
CA GLY A 263 15.19 -1.64 23.96
C GLY A 263 15.84 -0.64 22.99
N LYS A 264 16.62 -1.13 22.02
CA LYS A 264 17.35 -0.31 21.06
C LYS A 264 16.57 -0.11 19.78
N ALA A 265 16.80 1.00 19.08
CA ALA A 265 16.09 1.31 17.83
C ALA A 265 16.45 0.32 16.70
N TRP A 266 17.69 -0.19 16.65
CA TRP A 266 18.09 -1.16 15.63
C TRP A 266 17.28 -2.46 15.68
N SER A 267 16.92 -2.92 16.87
CA SER A 267 16.17 -4.17 17.02
C SER A 267 14.73 -4.03 16.57
N ILE A 268 14.11 -2.85 16.76
CA ILE A 268 12.76 -2.55 16.19
C ILE A 268 12.82 -2.53 14.68
N ALA A 269 13.77 -1.78 14.12
CA ALA A 269 13.96 -1.68 12.68
C ALA A 269 14.24 -3.06 12.05
N PHE A 270 15.00 -3.92 12.74
CA PHE A 270 15.25 -5.29 12.28
C PHE A 270 13.99 -6.16 12.34
N ILE A 271 13.21 -6.09 13.43
CA ILE A 271 11.92 -6.81 13.55
C ILE A 271 11.00 -6.43 12.41
N GLU A 272 10.80 -5.14 12.13
CA GLU A 272 9.96 -4.67 11.05
C GLU A 272 10.49 -5.11 9.67
N SER A 273 11.81 -5.04 9.47
CA SER A 273 12.46 -5.52 8.25
C SER A 273 12.22 -7.00 8.00
N CYS A 274 12.17 -7.83 9.03
CA CYS A 274 11.88 -9.25 8.93
C CYS A 274 10.48 -9.53 8.34
N PHE A 275 9.47 -8.75 8.76
CA PHE A 275 8.11 -8.85 8.22
C PHE A 275 8.07 -8.46 6.73
N ILE A 276 8.68 -7.32 6.39
CA ILE A 276 8.73 -6.83 5.00
C ILE A 276 9.50 -7.81 4.12
N PHE A 277 10.58 -8.38 4.62
CA PHE A 277 11.35 -9.40 3.90
C PHE A 277 10.52 -10.64 3.59
N GLY A 278 9.67 -11.07 4.54
CA GLY A 278 8.70 -12.13 4.32
C GLY A 278 7.69 -11.81 3.19
N LEU A 279 7.14 -10.60 3.19
CA LEU A 279 6.26 -10.13 2.12
C LEU A 279 6.97 -10.12 0.76
N LEU A 280 8.22 -9.66 0.70
CA LEU A 280 9.02 -9.63 -0.53
C LEU A 280 9.28 -11.04 -1.05
N ILE A 281 9.71 -11.97 -0.20
CA ILE A 281 9.90 -13.37 -0.58
C ILE A 281 8.63 -13.91 -1.25
N MET A 282 7.48 -13.67 -0.63
CA MET A 282 6.22 -14.21 -1.15
C MET A 282 5.79 -13.57 -2.46
N SER A 283 6.07 -12.29 -2.68
CA SER A 283 5.77 -11.62 -3.95
C SER A 283 6.48 -12.25 -5.15
N PHE A 284 7.68 -12.82 -4.94
CA PHE A 284 8.41 -13.57 -5.97
C PHE A 284 7.95 -15.03 -6.11
N ILE A 285 7.50 -15.65 -5.03
CA ILE A 285 7.12 -17.07 -5.01
C ILE A 285 5.68 -17.29 -5.50
N ILE A 286 4.76 -16.38 -5.21
CA ILE A 286 3.32 -16.53 -5.57
C ILE A 286 3.08 -16.86 -7.04
N PRO A 287 3.73 -16.22 -8.02
CA PRO A 287 3.51 -16.56 -9.43
C PRO A 287 3.88 -18.02 -9.77
N MET A 288 4.77 -18.63 -8.97
CA MET A 288 5.22 -20.03 -9.17
C MET A 288 4.28 -21.05 -8.53
N LEU A 289 3.45 -20.63 -7.55
CA LEU A 289 2.61 -21.55 -6.76
C LEU A 289 1.31 -21.98 -7.45
N ASN A 290 0.96 -21.41 -8.61
CA ASN A 290 -0.26 -21.71 -9.36
C ASN A 290 -1.52 -21.83 -8.45
N ILE A 291 -1.75 -20.82 -7.64
CA ILE A 291 -2.85 -20.82 -6.65
C ILE A 291 -4.17 -20.67 -7.41
N LYS A 292 -4.99 -21.71 -7.41
CA LYS A 292 -6.28 -21.73 -8.11
C LYS A 292 -7.44 -21.21 -7.26
N LYS A 293 -7.44 -21.47 -5.93
CA LYS A 293 -8.54 -21.12 -5.01
C LYS A 293 -8.18 -19.97 -4.09
N ALA A 294 -8.64 -18.77 -4.45
CA ALA A 294 -8.34 -17.54 -3.71
C ALA A 294 -8.83 -17.57 -2.26
N GLY A 295 -10.07 -18.04 -2.02
CA GLY A 295 -10.65 -18.07 -0.67
C GLY A 295 -9.92 -19.04 0.27
N ILE A 296 -9.49 -20.20 -0.22
CA ILE A 296 -8.69 -21.16 0.58
C ILE A 296 -7.31 -20.56 0.87
N ALA A 297 -6.62 -20.00 -0.12
CA ALA A 297 -5.32 -19.37 0.06
C ALA A 297 -5.39 -18.24 1.09
N PHE A 298 -6.40 -17.38 0.98
CA PHE A 298 -6.67 -16.32 1.95
C PHE A 298 -6.79 -16.87 3.38
N SER A 299 -7.62 -17.88 3.58
CA SER A 299 -7.90 -18.43 4.92
C SER A 299 -6.71 -19.18 5.51
N ILE A 300 -5.98 -19.95 4.71
CA ILE A 300 -4.75 -20.62 5.15
C ILE A 300 -3.69 -19.58 5.53
N GLY A 301 -3.50 -18.56 4.70
CA GLY A 301 -2.57 -17.46 5.00
C GLY A 301 -2.90 -16.77 6.32
N MET A 302 -4.17 -16.44 6.55
CA MET A 302 -4.63 -15.82 7.81
C MET A 302 -4.44 -16.74 9.02
N ALA A 303 -4.74 -18.03 8.88
CA ALA A 303 -4.54 -19.00 9.96
C ALA A 303 -3.04 -19.14 10.31
N VAL A 304 -2.18 -19.27 9.31
CA VAL A 304 -0.73 -19.35 9.49
C VAL A 304 -0.21 -18.06 10.14
N ALA A 305 -0.61 -16.88 9.63
CA ALA A 305 -0.25 -15.59 10.23
C ALA A 305 -0.67 -15.54 11.70
N GLY A 306 -1.90 -15.97 12.00
CA GLY A 306 -2.41 -16.02 13.38
C GLY A 306 -1.57 -16.91 14.31
N VAL A 307 -1.21 -18.11 13.84
CA VAL A 307 -0.32 -19.02 14.60
C VAL A 307 1.06 -18.39 14.82
N MET A 308 1.64 -17.77 13.78
CA MET A 308 2.96 -17.12 13.89
C MET A 308 2.92 -15.96 14.90
N VAL A 309 1.85 -15.16 14.91
CA VAL A 309 1.68 -14.09 15.89
C VAL A 309 1.55 -14.64 17.31
N CYS A 310 0.81 -15.72 17.52
CA CYS A 310 0.76 -16.40 18.84
C CYS A 310 2.16 -16.91 19.26
N LEU A 311 2.91 -17.51 18.34
CA LEU A 311 4.28 -18.00 18.60
C LEU A 311 5.24 -16.85 18.92
N MET A 312 5.08 -15.66 18.29
CA MET A 312 5.82 -14.46 18.66
C MET A 312 5.59 -14.10 20.13
N GLY A 313 4.34 -14.14 20.58
CA GLY A 313 3.96 -13.88 21.98
C GLY A 313 4.50 -14.91 22.99
N ALA A 314 4.81 -16.12 22.53
CA ALA A 314 5.39 -17.19 23.35
C ALA A 314 6.93 -17.25 23.29
N SER A 315 7.58 -16.41 22.48
CA SER A 315 9.02 -16.51 22.18
C SER A 315 9.80 -15.27 22.61
N PRO A 316 10.27 -15.17 23.84
CA PRO A 316 11.08 -14.04 24.32
C PRO A 316 12.54 -14.08 23.81
N ILE A 317 12.81 -14.86 22.76
CA ILE A 317 14.11 -14.98 22.11
C ILE A 317 14.08 -14.19 20.81
N PHE A 318 14.92 -13.17 20.66
CA PHE A 318 14.95 -12.25 19.52
C PHE A 318 14.97 -12.96 18.16
N THR A 319 15.85 -13.93 17.98
CA THR A 319 15.98 -14.67 16.72
C THR A 319 14.69 -15.43 16.36
N MET A 320 14.06 -16.11 17.33
CA MET A 320 12.81 -16.83 17.11
C MET A 320 11.66 -15.88 16.78
N TYR A 321 11.58 -14.77 17.49
CA TYR A 321 10.60 -13.71 17.21
C TYR A 321 10.72 -13.20 15.77
N CYS A 322 11.94 -12.93 15.29
CA CYS A 322 12.20 -12.50 13.91
C CYS A 322 11.84 -13.58 12.89
N ILE A 323 12.12 -14.85 13.17
CA ILE A 323 11.75 -15.98 12.28
C ILE A 323 10.21 -16.05 12.14
N TRP A 324 9.49 -16.04 13.26
CA TRP A 324 8.02 -16.07 13.23
C TRP A 324 7.45 -14.87 12.53
N ASN A 325 8.03 -13.70 12.70
CA ASN A 325 7.62 -12.48 12.04
C ASN A 325 7.84 -12.53 10.52
N THR A 326 8.96 -13.11 10.06
CA THR A 326 9.22 -13.35 8.63
C THR A 326 8.18 -14.29 8.03
N ILE A 327 7.87 -15.40 8.73
CA ILE A 327 6.85 -16.36 8.25
C ILE A 327 5.45 -15.72 8.26
N CYS A 328 5.15 -14.85 9.23
CA CYS A 328 3.94 -14.06 9.24
C CYS A 328 3.85 -13.16 8.00
N GLY A 329 4.94 -12.47 7.62
CA GLY A 329 5.02 -11.67 6.40
C GLY A 329 4.77 -12.50 5.13
N ILE A 330 5.36 -13.70 5.03
CA ILE A 330 5.10 -14.66 3.95
C ILE A 330 3.60 -15.01 3.89
N ALA A 331 3.00 -15.34 5.04
CA ALA A 331 1.59 -15.70 5.14
C ALA A 331 0.65 -14.56 4.70
N ILE A 332 0.94 -13.32 5.09
CA ILE A 332 0.18 -12.13 4.66
C ILE A 332 0.31 -11.90 3.15
N GLY A 333 1.46 -12.22 2.54
CA GLY A 333 1.61 -12.22 1.09
C GLY A 333 0.62 -13.18 0.40
N VAL A 334 0.45 -14.40 0.95
CA VAL A 334 -0.55 -15.39 0.47
C VAL A 334 -1.99 -14.89 0.64
N VAL A 335 -2.27 -14.10 1.67
CA VAL A 335 -3.58 -13.49 1.89
C VAL A 335 -3.91 -12.47 0.80
N ASN A 336 -2.99 -11.55 0.55
CA ASN A 336 -3.28 -10.35 -0.25
C ASN A 336 -3.31 -10.63 -1.75
N VAL A 337 -2.29 -11.30 -2.31
CA VAL A 337 -2.11 -11.36 -3.76
C VAL A 337 -3.21 -12.19 -4.47
N PRO A 338 -3.53 -13.44 -4.05
CA PRO A 338 -4.56 -14.21 -4.73
C PRO A 338 -5.95 -13.58 -4.62
N MET A 339 -6.28 -12.99 -3.48
CA MET A 339 -7.58 -12.35 -3.28
C MET A 339 -7.70 -11.06 -4.08
N MET A 340 -6.63 -10.28 -4.19
CA MET A 340 -6.60 -9.10 -5.04
C MET A 340 -6.78 -9.48 -6.51
N THR A 341 -6.08 -10.51 -6.99
CA THR A 341 -6.21 -11.04 -8.34
C THR A 341 -7.63 -11.53 -8.62
N TYR A 342 -8.22 -12.29 -7.69
CA TYR A 342 -9.61 -12.73 -7.81
C TYR A 342 -10.57 -11.55 -7.96
N ARG A 343 -10.46 -10.52 -7.11
CA ARG A 343 -11.30 -9.32 -7.19
C ARG A 343 -11.14 -8.60 -8.53
N GLN A 344 -9.90 -8.45 -9.03
CA GLN A 344 -9.62 -7.78 -10.30
C GLN A 344 -10.24 -8.50 -11.51
N LEU A 345 -10.25 -9.84 -11.51
CA LEU A 345 -10.78 -10.64 -12.61
C LEU A 345 -12.29 -10.89 -12.50
N LYS A 346 -12.83 -11.00 -11.29
CA LYS A 346 -14.24 -11.33 -11.06
C LYS A 346 -15.16 -10.12 -11.08
N VAL A 347 -14.68 -8.97 -10.58
CA VAL A 347 -15.51 -7.77 -10.49
C VAL A 347 -15.58 -7.10 -11.88
N PRO A 348 -16.79 -6.86 -12.44
CA PRO A 348 -16.97 -6.15 -13.69
C PRO A 348 -16.28 -4.76 -13.66
N ASP A 349 -15.83 -4.31 -14.83
CA ASP A 349 -15.06 -3.05 -14.96
C ASP A 349 -15.78 -1.85 -14.36
N GLU A 350 -17.11 -1.79 -14.52
CA GLU A 350 -17.98 -0.75 -13.96
C GLU A 350 -17.91 -0.65 -12.41
N TYR A 351 -17.78 -1.78 -11.72
CA TYR A 351 -17.75 -1.84 -10.24
C TYR A 351 -16.33 -1.97 -9.66
N ARG A 352 -15.31 -2.25 -10.49
CA ARG A 352 -13.92 -2.51 -10.04
C ARG A 352 -13.35 -1.36 -9.23
N GLY A 353 -13.51 -0.12 -9.72
CA GLY A 353 -13.10 1.09 -9.00
C GLY A 353 -13.84 1.27 -7.67
N ARG A 354 -15.16 1.02 -7.67
CA ARG A 354 -16.03 1.17 -6.48
C ARG A 354 -15.68 0.16 -5.38
N VAL A 355 -15.47 -1.10 -5.75
CA VAL A 355 -15.05 -2.16 -4.81
C VAL A 355 -13.62 -1.91 -4.31
N GLY A 356 -12.70 -1.44 -5.17
CA GLY A 356 -11.35 -1.06 -4.81
C GLY A 356 -11.32 0.10 -3.81
N SER A 357 -12.09 1.16 -4.07
CA SER A 357 -12.23 2.31 -3.17
C SER A 357 -12.81 1.92 -1.81
N LEU A 358 -13.82 1.03 -1.79
CA LEU A 358 -14.37 0.48 -0.56
C LEU A 358 -13.32 -0.30 0.25
N GLY A 359 -12.51 -1.14 -0.42
CA GLY A 359 -11.41 -1.86 0.21
C GLY A 359 -10.37 -0.92 0.84
N ASN A 360 -9.99 0.14 0.14
CA ASN A 360 -9.07 1.16 0.65
C ASN A 360 -9.67 1.94 1.83
N LEU A 361 -10.95 2.30 1.75
CA LEU A 361 -11.65 2.98 2.84
C LEU A 361 -11.72 2.10 4.11
N ILE A 362 -11.98 0.80 3.95
CA ILE A 362 -11.95 -0.17 5.06
C ILE A 362 -10.55 -0.20 5.66
N TRP A 363 -9.52 -0.38 4.83
CA TRP A 363 -8.13 -0.46 5.29
C TRP A 363 -7.72 0.78 6.09
N MET A 364 -7.95 1.97 5.53
CA MET A 364 -7.57 3.24 6.15
C MET A 364 -8.46 3.62 7.35
N GLY A 365 -9.76 3.33 7.28
CA GLY A 365 -10.73 3.72 8.31
C GLY A 365 -10.66 2.88 9.58
N VAL A 366 -10.26 1.61 9.45
CA VAL A 366 -10.16 0.70 10.61
C VAL A 366 -8.83 0.88 11.35
N GLN A 367 -7.77 1.31 10.67
CA GLN A 367 -6.44 1.46 11.27
C GLN A 367 -6.40 2.37 12.52
N PRO A 368 -6.98 3.59 12.51
CA PRO A 368 -6.95 4.46 13.68
C PRO A 368 -7.57 3.81 14.92
N ILE A 369 -8.69 3.10 14.71
CA ILE A 369 -9.41 2.40 15.77
C ILE A 369 -8.54 1.29 16.35
N GLY A 370 -7.98 0.45 15.48
CA GLY A 370 -7.13 -0.67 15.92
C GLY A 370 -5.85 -0.21 16.61
N MET A 371 -5.20 0.87 16.15
CA MET A 371 -4.01 1.43 16.80
C MET A 371 -4.34 2.02 18.17
N ALA A 372 -5.41 2.83 18.29
CA ALA A 372 -5.81 3.45 19.55
C ALA A 372 -6.21 2.40 20.60
N LEU A 373 -7.05 1.45 20.21
CA LEU A 373 -7.46 0.36 21.10
C LEU A 373 -6.30 -0.59 21.40
N GLY A 374 -5.45 -0.87 20.42
CA GLY A 374 -4.29 -1.74 20.56
C GLY A 374 -3.31 -1.27 21.62
N GLY A 375 -3.04 0.03 21.70
CA GLY A 375 -2.23 0.62 22.78
C GLY A 375 -2.81 0.43 24.17
N GLN A 376 -4.13 0.61 24.31
CA GLN A 376 -4.82 0.42 25.58
C GLN A 376 -4.90 -1.06 25.98
N LEU A 377 -5.26 -1.93 25.02
CA LEU A 377 -5.33 -3.38 25.24
C LEU A 377 -3.97 -3.95 25.63
N LEU A 378 -2.90 -3.46 24.99
CA LEU A 378 -1.54 -3.85 25.34
C LEU A 378 -1.16 -3.42 26.76
N ALA A 379 -1.52 -2.20 27.16
CA ALA A 379 -1.27 -1.71 28.52
C ALA A 379 -2.04 -2.52 29.57
N PHE A 380 -3.23 -3.01 29.23
CA PHE A 380 -4.09 -3.77 30.13
C PHE A 380 -3.71 -5.26 30.20
N PHE A 381 -3.54 -5.92 29.05
CA PHE A 381 -3.32 -7.37 28.98
C PHE A 381 -1.83 -7.77 28.98
N GLY A 382 -0.94 -6.84 28.63
CA GLY A 382 0.49 -7.12 28.43
C GLY A 382 0.80 -7.82 27.11
N ILE A 383 2.11 -8.00 26.83
CA ILE A 383 2.63 -8.42 25.52
C ILE A 383 2.10 -9.80 25.08
N VAL A 384 2.15 -10.79 25.98
CA VAL A 384 1.79 -12.18 25.64
C VAL A 384 0.33 -12.28 25.19
N TRP A 385 -0.57 -11.76 26.01
CA TRP A 385 -1.99 -11.81 25.73
C TRP A 385 -2.40 -10.95 24.54
N MET A 386 -1.69 -9.84 24.31
CA MET A 386 -1.93 -9.02 23.13
C MET A 386 -1.56 -9.78 21.83
N HIS A 387 -0.44 -10.50 21.81
CA HIS A 387 -0.10 -11.36 20.65
C HIS A 387 -1.13 -12.48 20.46
N ILE A 388 -1.58 -13.12 21.53
CA ILE A 388 -2.62 -14.15 21.46
C ILE A 388 -3.92 -13.56 20.92
N LEU A 389 -4.35 -12.39 21.39
CA LEU A 389 -5.56 -11.71 20.91
C LEU A 389 -5.46 -11.41 19.41
N MET A 390 -4.34 -10.84 18.95
CA MET A 390 -4.10 -10.54 17.54
C MET A 390 -4.06 -11.82 16.71
N GLY A 391 -3.35 -12.85 17.15
CA GLY A 391 -3.23 -14.12 16.45
C GLY A 391 -4.55 -14.89 16.33
N LEU A 392 -5.35 -14.94 17.40
CA LEU A 392 -6.70 -15.49 17.37
C LEU A 392 -7.62 -14.64 16.47
N GLY A 393 -7.49 -13.32 16.52
CA GLY A 393 -8.22 -12.42 15.64
C GLY A 393 -7.97 -12.72 14.16
N PHE A 394 -6.72 -12.91 13.75
CA PHE A 394 -6.39 -13.34 12.38
C PHE A 394 -6.98 -14.71 12.05
N ALA A 395 -6.82 -15.69 12.92
CA ALA A 395 -7.33 -17.03 12.69
C ALA A 395 -8.86 -17.05 12.55
N ILE A 396 -9.58 -16.35 13.40
CA ILE A 396 -11.05 -16.29 13.37
C ILE A 396 -11.53 -15.53 12.12
N THR A 397 -11.00 -14.33 11.87
CA THR A 397 -11.44 -13.52 10.72
C THR A 397 -11.09 -14.16 9.38
N GLY A 398 -10.00 -14.92 9.32
CA GLY A 398 -9.60 -15.66 8.13
C GLY A 398 -10.38 -16.95 7.93
N SER A 399 -10.74 -17.67 9.01
CA SER A 399 -11.45 -18.95 8.91
C SER A 399 -12.96 -18.80 8.76
N ALA A 400 -13.55 -17.75 9.35
CA ALA A 400 -15.01 -17.54 9.28
C ALA A 400 -15.57 -17.55 7.84
N PRO A 401 -14.93 -16.93 6.83
CA PRO A 401 -15.42 -17.00 5.46
C PRO A 401 -15.45 -18.42 4.86
N LEU A 402 -14.65 -19.37 5.37
CA LEU A 402 -14.65 -20.78 4.90
C LEU A 402 -15.97 -21.51 5.21
N LEU A 403 -16.78 -21.03 6.14
CA LEU A 403 -18.11 -21.56 6.40
C LEU A 403 -19.02 -21.40 5.18
N ASN A 404 -18.75 -20.42 4.33
CA ASN A 404 -19.48 -20.22 3.08
C ASN A 404 -18.87 -21.09 1.97
N LYS A 405 -19.72 -21.91 1.31
CA LYS A 405 -19.28 -22.81 0.22
C LYS A 405 -18.73 -22.02 -0.98
N GLU A 406 -19.37 -20.92 -1.36
CA GLU A 406 -18.96 -20.10 -2.51
C GLU A 406 -17.57 -19.50 -2.29
N PHE A 407 -17.29 -19.02 -1.08
CA PHE A 407 -15.96 -18.49 -0.70
C PHE A 407 -14.89 -19.59 -0.74
N ARG A 408 -15.20 -20.77 -0.21
CA ARG A 408 -14.28 -21.92 -0.20
C ARG A 408 -13.96 -22.45 -1.60
N THR A 409 -14.91 -22.36 -2.54
CA THR A 409 -14.75 -22.81 -3.92
C THR A 409 -14.41 -21.69 -4.89
N SER A 410 -14.11 -20.47 -4.41
CA SER A 410 -13.79 -19.33 -5.27
C SER A 410 -12.50 -19.59 -6.05
N GLU A 411 -12.62 -19.88 -7.34
CA GLU A 411 -11.49 -20.10 -8.24
C GLU A 411 -11.11 -18.80 -8.95
N ILE A 412 -9.80 -18.56 -9.06
CA ILE A 412 -9.26 -17.44 -9.82
C ILE A 412 -9.53 -17.75 -11.30
N PRO A 413 -10.31 -16.90 -12.02
CA PRO A 413 -10.57 -17.14 -13.43
C PRO A 413 -9.26 -17.27 -14.20
N GLN A 414 -9.09 -18.37 -14.94
CA GLN A 414 -7.97 -18.54 -15.86
C GLN A 414 -8.34 -17.85 -17.18
N PRO A 415 -7.39 -17.23 -17.90
CA PRO A 415 -7.64 -16.83 -19.28
C PRO A 415 -8.08 -18.09 -20.03
N SER A 416 -9.31 -18.13 -20.54
CA SER A 416 -9.79 -19.25 -21.35
C SER A 416 -8.93 -19.30 -22.61
N ASP A 417 -8.49 -20.51 -23.00
CA ASP A 417 -7.78 -20.76 -24.28
C ASP A 417 -8.64 -20.42 -25.50
N ASP A 418 -9.92 -20.10 -25.32
CA ASP A 418 -10.86 -19.66 -26.35
C ASP A 418 -10.44 -18.35 -27.05
N ASN A 419 -9.65 -17.48 -26.38
CA ASN A 419 -9.10 -16.27 -27.01
C ASN A 419 -7.80 -16.52 -27.82
N ALA A 420 -7.14 -17.64 -27.65
CA ALA A 420 -5.99 -18.02 -28.48
C ALA A 420 -6.42 -18.56 -29.87
N ASN A 421 -7.61 -19.16 -29.96
CA ASN A 421 -8.15 -19.68 -31.22
C ASN A 421 -8.91 -18.62 -32.05
N SER A 422 -9.40 -17.54 -31.43
CA SER A 422 -10.07 -16.46 -32.17
C SER A 422 -9.12 -15.52 -32.94
N GLN A 423 -7.79 -15.61 -32.71
CA GLN A 423 -6.79 -14.88 -33.50
C GLN A 423 -6.30 -15.67 -34.73
N HIS A 424 -6.72 -16.93 -34.90
CA HIS A 424 -6.32 -17.77 -36.04
C HIS A 424 -7.47 -18.27 -36.95
N SER A 425 -8.71 -17.98 -36.59
CA SER A 425 -9.83 -18.17 -37.50
C SER A 425 -10.30 -16.79 -37.96
N GLY A 426 -10.02 -16.48 -39.21
CA GLY A 426 -10.56 -15.31 -39.91
C GLY A 426 -12.08 -15.49 -40.12
N ASP A 427 -12.84 -15.49 -39.06
CA ASP A 427 -14.29 -15.58 -39.12
C ASP A 427 -14.95 -14.26 -38.71
N SER A 428 -15.81 -13.83 -39.61
CA SER A 428 -16.69 -12.67 -39.58
C SER A 428 -17.17 -12.26 -38.19
N ILE A 429 -16.89 -11.02 -37.80
CA ILE A 429 -17.44 -10.35 -36.63
C ILE A 429 -18.92 -10.07 -36.88
N THR A 430 -19.81 -10.86 -36.32
CA THR A 430 -21.24 -10.53 -36.30
C THR A 430 -21.52 -9.55 -35.16
N ILE A 431 -21.69 -8.28 -35.50
CA ILE A 431 -22.10 -7.25 -34.54
C ILE A 431 -23.61 -7.35 -34.37
N HIS A 432 -24.09 -7.88 -33.26
CA HIS A 432 -25.47 -7.79 -32.82
C HIS A 432 -25.76 -6.37 -32.30
N ALA A 433 -26.28 -5.52 -33.16
CA ALA A 433 -26.88 -4.26 -32.74
C ALA A 433 -28.26 -4.57 -32.10
N HIS A 434 -28.41 -4.37 -30.80
CA HIS A 434 -29.73 -4.32 -30.16
C HIS A 434 -30.45 -3.05 -30.64
N SER A 435 -31.44 -3.25 -31.56
CA SER A 435 -32.29 -2.20 -32.05
C SER A 435 -33.27 -1.71 -30.97
N LEU A 436 -33.29 -0.42 -30.75
CA LEU A 436 -34.39 0.30 -30.09
C LEU A 436 -35.50 0.51 -31.12
N GLY A 437 -36.61 -0.25 -31.01
CA GLY A 437 -37.86 0.00 -31.74
C GLY A 437 -38.18 -0.97 -32.89
N PRO A 438 -39.48 -1.28 -33.09
CA PRO A 438 -39.93 -2.21 -34.13
C PRO A 438 -40.08 -1.46 -35.46
N THR A 439 -39.15 -1.63 -36.37
CA THR A 439 -39.27 -1.35 -37.83
C THR A 439 -37.96 -0.79 -38.40
N ILE A 440 -36.95 -1.62 -38.58
CA ILE A 440 -35.93 -1.43 -39.62
C ILE A 440 -35.35 -2.82 -39.92
N GLU A 441 -35.42 -3.24 -41.18
CA GLU A 441 -34.80 -4.48 -41.66
C GLU A 441 -33.26 -4.41 -41.51
N PRO A 442 -32.57 -5.51 -41.19
CA PRO A 442 -31.13 -5.55 -41.04
C PRO A 442 -30.42 -5.28 -42.38
N LEU A 443 -29.56 -4.28 -42.43
CA LEU A 443 -28.64 -4.03 -43.53
C LEU A 443 -27.46 -5.02 -43.41
N GLU A 444 -27.38 -5.99 -44.30
CA GLU A 444 -26.16 -6.79 -44.51
C GLU A 444 -25.09 -5.92 -45.20
N VAL A 445 -24.08 -5.54 -44.49
CA VAL A 445 -22.86 -4.94 -45.08
C VAL A 445 -21.83 -6.03 -45.27
N GLN A 446 -21.67 -6.51 -46.47
CA GLN A 446 -20.61 -7.41 -46.86
C GLN A 446 -19.34 -6.56 -47.14
N VAL A 447 -18.33 -6.67 -46.29
CA VAL A 447 -17.03 -6.05 -46.51
C VAL A 447 -16.10 -7.10 -47.13
N ASP A 448 -15.86 -6.98 -48.44
CA ASP A 448 -14.93 -7.82 -49.17
C ASP A 448 -13.49 -7.33 -48.87
N TYR A 449 -12.71 -8.14 -48.16
CA TYR A 449 -11.33 -7.83 -47.85
C TYR A 449 -10.43 -8.62 -48.81
N THR A 450 -9.94 -7.95 -49.89
CA THR A 450 -8.89 -8.49 -50.71
C THR A 450 -7.55 -8.28 -50.08
N PRO A 451 -6.76 -9.33 -49.78
CA PRO A 451 -5.40 -9.17 -49.30
C PRO A 451 -4.52 -8.53 -50.40
N HIS A 452 -3.82 -7.46 -50.05
CA HIS A 452 -2.76 -6.93 -50.88
C HIS A 452 -1.62 -7.95 -50.94
N GLU A 453 -1.37 -8.48 -52.16
CA GLU A 453 -0.16 -9.25 -52.49
C GLU A 453 1.07 -8.34 -52.30
N GLU A 454 2.03 -8.80 -51.50
CA GLU A 454 3.36 -8.18 -51.45
C GLU A 454 4.07 -8.37 -52.79
N PRO A 455 4.74 -7.36 -53.34
CA PRO A 455 5.53 -7.51 -54.58
C PRO A 455 6.78 -8.35 -54.29
N SER A 456 6.90 -9.45 -55.02
CA SER A 456 8.10 -10.28 -55.09
C SER A 456 9.30 -9.47 -55.55
N SER A 457 10.33 -9.38 -54.73
CA SER A 457 11.65 -8.84 -55.12
C SER A 457 12.47 -9.93 -55.82
N ASP A 458 12.34 -10.01 -57.14
CA ASP A 458 13.36 -10.59 -57.98
C ASP A 458 14.44 -9.53 -58.23
N VAL A 459 15.61 -9.76 -57.67
CA VAL A 459 16.86 -9.08 -58.08
C VAL A 459 17.79 -10.12 -58.71
N ASN A 460 17.83 -10.10 -60.02
CA ASN A 460 18.94 -10.65 -60.80
C ASN A 460 19.62 -9.46 -61.51
N SER A 461 20.88 -9.32 -61.25
CA SER A 461 22.08 -8.92 -61.96
C SER A 461 22.95 -7.95 -61.19
#